data_846531d5a56c0d60ae847357dbca5993
#
_entry.id   846531d5a56c0d60ae847357dbca5993
#
_cell.length_a   1.000
_cell.length_b   1.000
_cell.length_c   1.000
_cell.angle_alpha   90.00
_cell.angle_beta   90.00
_cell.angle_gamma   90.00
#
_symmetry.space_group_name_H-M   'P 1'
#
loop_
_entity.id
_entity.type
_entity.pdbx_description
1 polymer ?
#
loop_
_entity_poly.entity_id
_entity_poly.type
_entity_poly.pdbx_seq_one_letter_code
_entity_poly.pdbx_strand_id
1 'polypeptide(L)'
;AEMVRDAGAGLVILGHSERRAGFGETDADVAAKVEAALAAGLEPIICIGETLQQREAGQAVEVVSRQVAGSLPASLAGKAFAVAYEPVWAIGTGLTPTLEQIEEVHAAVRAAMVVKLGEGGRAAPILYGGSVKPSNAREILAVAEVGGALVGGASLKAEDFLGIILSLIHI
;
A
#
# COMPACT_ATOMS: atom_id res chain seq x y z
N ALA A 1 -13.03 14.32 -4.29
CA ALA A 1 -12.16 14.47 -3.12
C ALA A 1 -12.76 15.43 -2.09
N GLU A 2 -13.28 16.59 -2.53
CA GLU A 2 -13.88 17.62 -1.65
C GLU A 2 -15.05 17.06 -0.80
N MET A 3 -15.99 16.32 -1.39
CA MET A 3 -17.11 15.71 -0.65
C MET A 3 -16.63 14.71 0.41
N VAL A 4 -15.55 13.97 0.13
CA VAL A 4 -14.95 13.03 1.08
C VAL A 4 -14.32 13.79 2.25
N ARG A 5 -13.64 14.90 1.96
CA ARG A 5 -13.07 15.80 2.96
C ARG A 5 -14.15 16.45 3.82
N ASP A 6 -15.21 16.94 3.19
CA ASP A 6 -16.36 17.57 3.88
C ASP A 6 -17.07 16.59 4.83
N ALA A 7 -17.12 15.30 4.46
CA ALA A 7 -17.63 14.23 5.33
C ALA A 7 -16.70 13.90 6.52
N GLY A 8 -15.56 14.58 6.66
CA GLY A 8 -14.65 14.43 7.80
C GLY A 8 -13.48 13.47 7.57
N ALA A 9 -13.28 12.92 6.36
CA ALA A 9 -12.13 12.08 6.09
C ALA A 9 -10.81 12.88 6.14
N GLY A 10 -9.76 12.28 6.73
CA GLY A 10 -8.40 12.80 6.70
C GLY A 10 -7.53 12.09 5.66
N LEU A 11 -7.81 10.79 5.43
CA LEU A 11 -7.06 9.93 4.51
C LEU A 11 -7.97 9.36 3.43
N VAL A 12 -7.37 8.99 2.29
CA VAL A 12 -8.11 8.35 1.20
C VAL A 12 -7.25 7.26 0.56
N ILE A 13 -7.84 6.06 0.35
CA ILE A 13 -7.19 4.95 -0.35
C ILE A 13 -7.43 5.12 -1.85
N LEU A 14 -6.36 5.07 -2.65
CA LEU A 14 -6.38 5.27 -4.10
C LEU A 14 -5.67 4.13 -4.81
N GLY A 15 -6.17 3.75 -5.98
CA GLY A 15 -5.55 2.72 -6.81
C GLY A 15 -5.62 1.31 -6.23
N HIS A 16 -6.56 1.04 -5.31
CA HIS A 16 -6.78 -0.31 -4.75
C HIS A 16 -6.97 -1.34 -5.86
N SER A 17 -6.47 -2.56 -5.66
CA SER A 17 -6.49 -3.62 -6.66
C SER A 17 -7.88 -3.90 -7.26
N GLU A 18 -8.94 -3.84 -6.47
CA GLU A 18 -10.31 -3.99 -6.96
C GLU A 18 -10.70 -2.91 -7.96
N ARG A 19 -10.23 -1.68 -7.78
CA ARG A 19 -10.52 -0.60 -8.73
C ARG A 19 -9.70 -0.74 -10.00
N ARG A 20 -8.42 -1.13 -9.87
CA ARG A 20 -7.57 -1.39 -11.03
C ARG A 20 -8.14 -2.53 -11.88
N ALA A 21 -8.53 -3.64 -11.24
CA ALA A 21 -9.09 -4.80 -11.93
C ALA A 21 -10.53 -4.59 -12.40
N GLY A 22 -11.41 -4.08 -11.55
CA GLY A 22 -12.85 -4.00 -11.82
C GLY A 22 -13.28 -2.79 -12.66
N PHE A 23 -12.51 -1.69 -12.61
CA PHE A 23 -12.84 -0.43 -13.29
C PHE A 23 -11.77 0.01 -14.28
N GLY A 24 -10.70 -0.76 -14.46
CA GLY A 24 -9.62 -0.44 -15.40
C GLY A 24 -8.81 0.79 -15.00
N GLU A 25 -8.73 1.14 -13.70
CA GLU A 25 -7.92 2.28 -13.25
C GLU A 25 -6.45 2.07 -13.62
N THR A 26 -5.93 3.01 -14.39
CA THR A 26 -4.53 3.06 -14.80
C THR A 26 -3.66 3.78 -13.77
N ASP A 27 -2.33 3.67 -13.89
CA ASP A 27 -1.40 4.43 -13.06
C ASP A 27 -1.61 5.95 -13.22
N ALA A 28 -1.92 6.40 -14.43
CA ALA A 28 -2.22 7.81 -14.71
C ALA A 28 -3.52 8.28 -14.03
N ASP A 29 -4.57 7.44 -14.00
CA ASP A 29 -5.79 7.75 -13.27
C ASP A 29 -5.54 7.87 -11.78
N VAL A 30 -4.71 6.98 -11.22
CA VAL A 30 -4.33 7.02 -9.81
C VAL A 30 -3.54 8.29 -9.51
N ALA A 31 -2.56 8.66 -10.34
CA ALA A 31 -1.80 9.90 -10.19
C ALA A 31 -2.73 11.14 -10.20
N ALA A 32 -3.69 11.21 -11.13
CA ALA A 32 -4.66 12.30 -11.17
C ALA A 32 -5.53 12.36 -9.90
N LYS A 33 -5.91 11.20 -9.35
CA LYS A 33 -6.65 11.13 -8.08
C LYS A 33 -5.82 11.56 -6.89
N VAL A 34 -4.51 11.26 -6.89
CA VAL A 34 -3.57 11.75 -5.87
C VAL A 34 -3.53 13.28 -5.89
N GLU A 35 -3.40 13.90 -7.06
CA GLU A 35 -3.43 15.36 -7.19
C GLU A 35 -4.74 15.96 -6.65
N ALA A 36 -5.88 15.35 -6.99
CA ALA A 36 -7.18 15.79 -6.50
C ALA A 36 -7.33 15.63 -4.97
N ALA A 37 -6.77 14.56 -4.40
CA ALA A 37 -6.76 14.32 -2.96
C ALA A 37 -5.92 15.38 -2.23
N LEU A 38 -4.71 15.66 -2.72
CA LEU A 38 -3.82 16.69 -2.17
C LEU A 38 -4.47 18.09 -2.24
N ALA A 39 -5.11 18.42 -3.35
CA ALA A 39 -5.81 19.70 -3.53
C ALA A 39 -6.97 19.86 -2.52
N ALA A 40 -7.65 18.77 -2.15
CA ALA A 40 -8.69 18.74 -1.15
C ALA A 40 -8.18 18.65 0.30
N GLY A 41 -6.86 18.59 0.52
CA GLY A 41 -6.25 18.45 1.85
C GLY A 41 -6.41 17.06 2.47
N LEU A 42 -6.55 16.01 1.63
CA LEU A 42 -6.55 14.61 2.05
C LEU A 42 -5.15 14.02 1.95
N GLU A 43 -4.80 13.13 2.87
CA GLU A 43 -3.57 12.34 2.82
C GLU A 43 -3.83 11.04 2.02
N PRO A 44 -3.13 10.81 0.88
CA PRO A 44 -3.37 9.63 0.07
C PRO A 44 -2.61 8.40 0.59
N ILE A 45 -3.29 7.24 0.56
CA ILE A 45 -2.69 5.91 0.65
C ILE A 45 -2.78 5.30 -0.75
N ILE A 46 -1.64 5.11 -1.41
CA ILE A 46 -1.57 4.71 -2.82
C ILE A 46 -1.27 3.22 -2.91
N CYS A 47 -2.22 2.44 -3.44
CA CYS A 47 -2.11 0.99 -3.57
C CYS A 47 -1.40 0.59 -4.87
N ILE A 48 -0.46 -0.33 -4.72
CA ILE A 48 0.30 -0.96 -5.81
C ILE A 48 0.42 -2.47 -5.53
N GLY A 49 0.58 -3.26 -6.57
CA GLY A 49 0.77 -4.70 -6.39
C GLY A 49 0.66 -5.50 -7.68
N GLU A 50 1.22 -6.69 -7.68
CA GLU A 50 1.24 -7.61 -8.79
C GLU A 50 0.16 -8.69 -8.68
N THR A 51 -0.25 -9.22 -9.83
CA THR A 51 -1.10 -10.41 -9.95
C THR A 51 -0.31 -11.70 -9.76
N LEU A 52 -1.00 -12.82 -9.54
CA LEU A 52 -0.36 -14.14 -9.45
C LEU A 52 0.45 -14.47 -10.69
N GLN A 53 -0.09 -14.23 -11.87
CA GLN A 53 0.60 -14.46 -13.14
C GLN A 53 1.91 -13.68 -13.24
N GLN A 54 1.90 -12.42 -12.80
CA GLN A 54 3.12 -11.59 -12.79
C GLN A 54 4.13 -12.07 -11.76
N ARG A 55 3.67 -12.53 -10.60
CA ARG A 55 4.52 -13.13 -9.56
C ARG A 55 5.20 -14.41 -10.08
N GLU A 56 4.44 -15.33 -10.68
CA GLU A 56 4.94 -16.57 -11.24
C GLU A 56 5.91 -16.35 -12.40
N ALA A 57 5.72 -15.27 -13.15
CA ALA A 57 6.63 -14.84 -14.23
C ALA A 57 7.90 -14.12 -13.71
N GLY A 58 8.07 -13.96 -12.38
CA GLY A 58 9.22 -13.26 -11.79
C GLY A 58 9.21 -11.75 -12.00
N GLN A 59 8.05 -11.14 -12.30
CA GLN A 59 7.90 -9.73 -12.68
C GLN A 59 7.46 -8.83 -11.51
N ALA A 60 7.34 -9.35 -10.29
CA ALA A 60 6.78 -8.60 -9.16
C ALA A 60 7.48 -7.25 -8.94
N VAL A 61 8.81 -7.25 -8.85
CA VAL A 61 9.62 -6.04 -8.64
C VAL A 61 9.45 -5.04 -9.79
N GLU A 62 9.44 -5.51 -11.04
CA GLU A 62 9.22 -4.65 -12.21
C GLU A 62 7.85 -3.98 -12.16
N VAL A 63 6.80 -4.76 -11.87
CA VAL A 63 5.41 -4.27 -11.81
C VAL A 63 5.25 -3.20 -10.76
N VAL A 64 5.69 -3.44 -9.52
CA VAL A 64 5.53 -2.47 -8.44
C VAL A 64 6.37 -1.20 -8.68
N SER A 65 7.57 -1.34 -9.23
CA SER A 65 8.43 -0.20 -9.57
C SER A 65 7.79 0.68 -10.65
N ARG A 66 7.21 0.06 -11.69
CA ARG A 66 6.46 0.77 -12.73
C ARG A 66 5.24 1.48 -12.16
N GLN A 67 4.46 0.82 -11.29
CA GLN A 67 3.29 1.41 -10.66
C GLN A 67 3.68 2.58 -9.75
N VAL A 68 4.77 2.51 -9.00
CA VAL A 68 5.31 3.63 -8.24
C VAL A 68 5.65 4.80 -9.17
N ALA A 69 6.39 4.53 -10.25
CA ALA A 69 6.78 5.57 -11.20
C ALA A 69 5.59 6.27 -11.85
N GLY A 70 4.51 5.52 -12.16
CA GLY A 70 3.32 6.03 -12.85
C GLY A 70 2.24 6.60 -11.94
N SER A 71 2.09 6.08 -10.71
CA SER A 71 1.01 6.46 -9.80
C SER A 71 1.37 7.55 -8.80
N LEU A 72 2.67 7.80 -8.54
CA LEU A 72 3.12 8.81 -7.60
C LEU A 72 3.53 10.10 -8.33
N PRO A 73 2.73 11.17 -8.32
CA PRO A 73 3.11 12.45 -8.91
C PRO A 73 4.19 13.17 -8.08
N ALA A 74 4.96 14.05 -8.72
CA ALA A 74 6.03 14.81 -8.07
C ALA A 74 5.53 15.75 -6.96
N SER A 75 4.26 16.14 -7.00
CA SER A 75 3.59 16.96 -5.97
C SER A 75 3.52 16.32 -4.58
N LEU A 76 3.74 15.00 -4.48
CA LEU A 76 3.90 14.30 -3.19
C LEU A 76 5.16 14.70 -2.43
N ALA A 77 6.16 15.29 -3.10
CA ALA A 77 7.37 15.72 -2.43
C ALA A 77 7.06 16.72 -1.30
N GLY A 78 7.48 16.40 -0.08
CA GLY A 78 7.19 17.21 1.12
C GLY A 78 5.75 17.14 1.64
N LYS A 79 4.94 16.21 1.14
CA LYS A 79 3.58 15.94 1.65
C LYS A 79 3.56 14.64 2.45
N ALA A 80 2.58 14.52 3.35
CA ALA A 80 2.26 13.26 4.00
C ALA A 80 1.51 12.33 3.02
N PHE A 81 1.97 11.10 2.91
CA PHE A 81 1.33 10.03 2.15
C PHE A 81 1.86 8.67 2.58
N ALA A 82 1.19 7.61 2.20
CA ALA A 82 1.67 6.24 2.34
C ALA A 82 1.54 5.48 1.01
N VAL A 83 2.35 4.44 0.83
CA VAL A 83 2.18 3.45 -0.24
C VAL A 83 1.76 2.14 0.39
N ALA A 84 0.75 1.45 -0.16
CA ALA A 84 0.32 0.14 0.28
C ALA A 84 0.67 -0.92 -0.77
N TYR A 85 1.49 -1.88 -0.40
CA TYR A 85 1.79 -3.03 -1.25
C TYR A 85 0.72 -4.10 -1.07
N GLU A 86 0.01 -4.39 -2.14
CA GLU A 86 -1.03 -5.40 -2.22
C GLU A 86 -0.55 -6.57 -3.09
N PRO A 87 -0.08 -7.71 -2.52
CA PRO A 87 0.04 -8.92 -3.30
C PRO A 87 -1.37 -9.37 -3.70
N VAL A 88 -1.84 -8.95 -4.90
CA VAL A 88 -3.25 -9.08 -5.32
C VAL A 88 -3.73 -10.53 -5.22
N TRP A 89 -2.84 -11.49 -5.49
CA TRP A 89 -3.08 -12.92 -5.42
C TRP A 89 -3.27 -13.46 -3.99
N ALA A 90 -2.90 -12.68 -2.97
CA ALA A 90 -3.02 -13.05 -1.56
C ALA A 90 -4.20 -12.37 -0.85
N ILE A 91 -4.94 -11.46 -1.54
CA ILE A 91 -6.07 -10.75 -0.94
C ILE A 91 -7.30 -11.66 -0.96
N GLY A 92 -7.81 -12.01 0.24
CA GLY A 92 -9.05 -12.79 0.36
C GLY A 92 -8.97 -14.26 -0.09
N THR A 93 -7.79 -14.73 -0.55
CA THR A 93 -7.61 -16.09 -1.08
C THR A 93 -7.14 -17.10 -0.02
N GLY A 94 -6.67 -16.62 1.13
CA GLY A 94 -6.02 -17.44 2.15
C GLY A 94 -4.53 -17.71 1.86
N LEU A 95 -4.02 -17.35 0.71
CA LEU A 95 -2.59 -17.38 0.39
C LEU A 95 -1.88 -16.24 1.13
N THR A 96 -0.62 -16.46 1.48
CA THR A 96 0.23 -15.46 2.12
C THR A 96 1.61 -15.54 1.46
N PRO A 97 2.19 -14.40 1.03
CA PRO A 97 3.59 -14.37 0.61
C PRO A 97 4.51 -14.86 1.72
N THR A 98 5.68 -15.38 1.37
CA THR A 98 6.73 -15.61 2.36
C THR A 98 7.28 -14.27 2.86
N LEU A 99 7.92 -14.27 4.04
CA LEU A 99 8.51 -13.03 4.59
C LEU A 99 9.60 -12.47 3.67
N GLU A 100 10.37 -13.34 3.01
CA GLU A 100 11.39 -12.96 2.02
C GLU A 100 10.76 -12.29 0.80
N GLN A 101 9.58 -12.75 0.35
CA GLN A 101 8.86 -12.13 -0.76
C GLN A 101 8.32 -10.75 -0.37
N ILE A 102 7.88 -10.59 0.88
CA ILE A 102 7.44 -9.29 1.40
C ILE A 102 8.62 -8.34 1.46
N GLU A 103 9.76 -8.77 2.02
CA GLU A 103 10.98 -7.98 2.12
C GLU A 103 11.49 -7.53 0.75
N GLU A 104 11.59 -8.47 -0.22
CA GLU A 104 12.01 -8.18 -1.58
C GLU A 104 11.19 -7.05 -2.20
N VAL A 105 9.87 -7.14 -2.13
CA VAL A 105 9.00 -6.15 -2.77
C VAL A 105 8.99 -4.83 -2.00
N HIS A 106 8.94 -4.84 -0.68
CA HIS A 106 9.02 -3.61 0.12
C HIS A 106 10.32 -2.85 -0.12
N ALA A 107 11.45 -3.55 -0.22
CA ALA A 107 12.75 -2.95 -0.57
C ALA A 107 12.73 -2.33 -1.98
N ALA A 108 12.14 -3.02 -2.97
CA ALA A 108 12.02 -2.51 -4.33
C ALA A 108 11.09 -1.27 -4.38
N VAL A 109 9.97 -1.29 -3.67
CA VAL A 109 9.06 -0.14 -3.55
C VAL A 109 9.79 1.05 -2.93
N ARG A 110 10.53 0.84 -1.83
CA ARG A 110 11.33 1.90 -1.20
C ARG A 110 12.34 2.49 -2.18
N ALA A 111 13.07 1.67 -2.89
CA ALA A 111 14.06 2.13 -3.88
C ALA A 111 13.38 2.98 -4.98
N ALA A 112 12.25 2.52 -5.52
CA ALA A 112 11.49 3.25 -6.53
C ALA A 112 10.94 4.59 -6.01
N MET A 113 10.43 4.63 -4.77
CA MET A 113 9.95 5.86 -4.12
C MET A 113 11.08 6.87 -3.92
N VAL A 114 12.27 6.42 -3.51
CA VAL A 114 13.45 7.30 -3.35
C VAL A 114 13.90 7.87 -4.69
N VAL A 115 13.92 7.06 -5.74
CA VAL A 115 14.23 7.53 -7.10
C VAL A 115 13.23 8.59 -7.56
N LYS A 116 11.93 8.39 -7.26
CA LYS A 116 10.85 9.27 -7.71
C LYS A 116 10.74 10.58 -6.91
N LEU A 117 10.91 10.53 -5.58
CA LEU A 117 10.54 11.60 -4.66
C LEU A 117 11.67 12.00 -3.68
N GLY A 118 12.87 11.41 -3.81
CA GLY A 118 14.00 11.70 -2.92
C GLY A 118 13.70 11.43 -1.45
N GLU A 119 13.97 12.39 -0.58
CA GLU A 119 13.75 12.26 0.87
C GLU A 119 12.27 12.04 1.24
N GLY A 120 11.33 12.61 0.48
CA GLY A 120 9.91 12.32 0.67
C GLY A 120 9.58 10.85 0.47
N GLY A 121 10.17 10.22 -0.56
CA GLY A 121 10.05 8.80 -0.80
C GLY A 121 10.76 7.92 0.24
N ARG A 122 11.83 8.44 0.86
CA ARG A 122 12.53 7.77 1.96
C ARG A 122 11.70 7.77 3.25
N ALA A 123 11.02 8.87 3.54
CA ALA A 123 10.30 9.08 4.81
C ALA A 123 8.91 8.46 4.83
N ALA A 124 8.24 8.35 3.67
CA ALA A 124 6.85 7.86 3.61
C ALA A 124 6.76 6.37 3.99
N PRO A 125 5.79 5.97 4.83
CA PRO A 125 5.61 4.57 5.21
C PRO A 125 5.14 3.72 4.03
N ILE A 126 5.59 2.45 4.02
CA ILE A 126 5.09 1.41 3.12
C ILE A 126 4.28 0.43 3.95
N LEU A 127 3.01 0.29 3.64
CA LEU A 127 2.08 -0.59 4.34
C LEU A 127 1.99 -1.94 3.61
N TYR A 128 1.95 -3.02 4.37
CA TYR A 128 1.60 -4.32 3.81
C TYR A 128 0.07 -4.44 3.70
N GLY A 129 -0.44 -4.65 2.50
CA GLY A 129 -1.87 -4.72 2.16
C GLY A 129 -2.37 -6.14 1.82
N GLY A 130 -1.59 -7.17 2.10
CA GLY A 130 -2.04 -8.55 1.97
C GLY A 130 -2.82 -9.02 3.20
N SER A 131 -3.01 -10.34 3.31
CA SER A 131 -3.77 -10.95 4.42
C SER A 131 -3.02 -10.85 5.75
N VAL A 132 -3.47 -9.96 6.63
CA VAL A 132 -2.96 -9.82 8.00
C VAL A 132 -4.00 -10.32 9.00
N LYS A 133 -3.53 -11.12 9.96
CA LYS A 133 -4.33 -11.70 11.06
C LYS A 133 -3.53 -11.56 12.35
N PRO A 134 -4.16 -11.66 13.55
CA PRO A 134 -3.44 -11.66 14.82
C PRO A 134 -2.28 -12.69 14.88
N SER A 135 -2.45 -13.82 14.21
CA SER A 135 -1.47 -14.93 14.23
C SER A 135 -0.21 -14.69 13.39
N ASN A 136 -0.23 -13.80 12.39
CA ASN A 136 0.91 -13.52 11.51
C ASN A 136 1.38 -12.05 11.55
N ALA A 137 0.62 -11.18 12.21
CA ALA A 137 0.87 -9.74 12.21
C ALA A 137 2.27 -9.39 12.74
N ARG A 138 2.70 -10.02 13.84
CA ARG A 138 4.00 -9.77 14.45
C ARG A 138 5.17 -10.07 13.51
N GLU A 139 5.13 -11.19 12.80
CA GLU A 139 6.18 -11.59 11.88
C GLU A 139 6.22 -10.67 10.65
N ILE A 140 5.06 -10.37 10.06
CA ILE A 140 4.95 -9.48 8.90
C ILE A 140 5.41 -8.07 9.23
N LEU A 141 4.96 -7.53 10.37
CA LEU A 141 5.29 -6.16 10.77
C LEU A 141 6.73 -5.99 11.26
N ALA A 142 7.45 -7.09 11.52
CA ALA A 142 8.88 -7.07 11.82
C ALA A 142 9.77 -7.13 10.57
N VAL A 143 9.20 -7.37 9.38
CA VAL A 143 9.96 -7.38 8.12
C VAL A 143 10.48 -5.98 7.81
N ALA A 144 11.70 -5.90 7.31
CA ALA A 144 12.32 -4.64 6.91
C ALA A 144 11.44 -3.87 5.90
N GLU A 145 11.41 -2.55 6.03
CA GLU A 145 10.60 -1.62 5.21
C GLU A 145 9.07 -1.77 5.35
N VAL A 146 8.56 -2.67 6.20
CA VAL A 146 7.14 -2.73 6.53
C VAL A 146 6.84 -1.71 7.62
N GLY A 147 6.30 -0.56 7.24
CA GLY A 147 5.95 0.55 8.13
C GLY A 147 4.57 0.45 8.78
N GLY A 148 3.81 -0.61 8.46
CA GLY A 148 2.46 -0.84 8.97
C GLY A 148 1.65 -1.79 8.11
N ALA A 149 0.35 -1.88 8.35
CA ALA A 149 -0.56 -2.73 7.57
C ALA A 149 -1.81 -1.97 7.12
N LEU A 150 -2.26 -2.25 5.89
CA LEU A 150 -3.58 -1.88 5.41
C LEU A 150 -4.51 -3.10 5.58
N VAL A 151 -5.38 -3.05 6.59
CA VAL A 151 -6.15 -4.22 7.06
C VAL A 151 -7.57 -4.18 6.50
N GLY A 152 -7.96 -5.21 5.75
CA GLY A 152 -9.31 -5.40 5.24
C GLY A 152 -10.24 -6.12 6.21
N GLY A 153 -10.66 -7.35 5.88
CA GLY A 153 -11.67 -8.11 6.63
C GLY A 153 -11.43 -8.25 8.14
N ALA A 154 -10.17 -8.38 8.56
CA ALA A 154 -9.83 -8.49 9.99
C ALA A 154 -10.07 -7.17 10.77
N SER A 155 -10.29 -6.04 10.10
CA SER A 155 -10.67 -4.77 10.75
C SER A 155 -12.15 -4.67 11.11
N LEU A 156 -12.99 -5.59 10.59
CA LEU A 156 -14.44 -5.58 10.83
C LEU A 156 -14.83 -6.12 12.22
N LYS A 157 -13.94 -6.83 12.89
CA LYS A 157 -14.13 -7.32 14.25
C LYS A 157 -13.09 -6.70 15.17
N ALA A 158 -13.55 -6.06 16.23
CA ALA A 158 -12.68 -5.37 17.19
C ALA A 158 -11.63 -6.31 17.80
N GLU A 159 -12.00 -7.55 18.11
CA GLU A 159 -11.11 -8.56 18.69
C GLU A 159 -9.94 -8.87 17.74
N ASP A 160 -10.23 -9.15 16.47
CA ASP A 160 -9.21 -9.44 15.47
C ASP A 160 -8.31 -8.23 15.22
N PHE A 161 -8.90 -7.05 15.09
CA PHE A 161 -8.15 -5.82 14.82
C PHE A 161 -7.26 -5.42 16.01
N LEU A 162 -7.78 -5.54 17.24
CA LEU A 162 -6.98 -5.31 18.45
C LEU A 162 -5.82 -6.30 18.56
N GLY A 163 -6.01 -7.57 18.20
CA GLY A 163 -4.93 -8.56 18.17
C GLY A 163 -3.80 -8.16 17.20
N ILE A 164 -4.12 -7.54 16.05
CA ILE A 164 -3.12 -7.01 15.12
C ILE A 164 -2.44 -5.78 15.73
N ILE A 165 -3.18 -4.82 16.29
CA ILE A 165 -2.61 -3.60 16.89
C ILE A 165 -1.69 -3.95 18.05
N LEU A 166 -2.10 -4.86 18.93
CA LEU A 166 -1.31 -5.25 20.09
C LEU A 166 -0.02 -5.98 19.70
N SER A 167 0.04 -6.60 18.52
CA SER A 167 1.28 -7.21 18.03
C SER A 167 2.39 -6.19 17.76
N LEU A 168 2.03 -4.92 17.51
CA LEU A 168 2.97 -3.81 17.29
C LEU A 168 3.62 -3.28 18.59
N ILE A 169 2.98 -3.49 19.73
CA ILE A 169 3.44 -2.92 21.02
C ILE A 169 4.73 -3.60 21.52
N HIS A 170 5.07 -4.74 20.97
CA HIS A 170 6.20 -5.57 21.38
C HIS A 170 7.28 -5.72 20.30
N ILE A 171 7.26 -4.88 19.27
CA ILE A 171 8.29 -4.82 18.22
C ILE A 171 9.38 -3.81 18.60
#